data_67864095c4e48b3683b3798e53ca411c
#
_entry.id   67864095c4e48b3683b3798e53ca411c
#
_cell.length_a   1.000
_cell.length_b   1.000
_cell.length_c   1.000
_cell.angle_alpha   90.00
_cell.angle_beta   90.00
_cell.angle_gamma   90.00
#
_symmetry.space_group_name_H-M   'P 1'
#
loop_
_entity.id
_entity.type
_entity.pdbx_description
1 polymer ?
#
loop_
_entity_poly.entity_id
_entity_poly.type
_entity_poly.pdbx_seq_one_letter_code
_entity_poly.pdbx_strand_id
1 'polypeptide(L)'
;TALGQLAVDEQQIHYRLRSHDEFLKNIGLSNFEVEPRMTRDFKLTFSDQQSENHGVTLLRSIEHAGIRLFKEVDVRSGSVFVTLTYNNLLNEKDILKVNNQLIGLQAAFVFVAIKNGHHDTNGYGFLDFEPKVLQCGDARQHVKYIGKEIIDYFVK
;
A
#
# COMPACT_ATOMS: atom_id res chain seq x y z
N THR A 1 19.72 12.71 2.73
CA THR A 1 18.48 12.13 2.17
C THR A 1 17.31 13.01 2.53
N ALA A 2 16.38 13.23 1.60
CA ALA A 2 15.19 14.03 1.83
C ALA A 2 14.16 13.35 2.76
N LEU A 3 14.30 12.05 2.98
CA LEU A 3 13.43 11.26 3.87
C LEU A 3 14.29 10.42 4.81
N GLY A 4 13.94 10.44 6.09
CA GLY A 4 14.47 9.53 7.08
C GLY A 4 13.81 8.15 7.01
N GLN A 5 14.39 7.21 7.73
CA GLN A 5 13.79 5.90 7.97
C GLN A 5 13.83 5.61 9.46
N LEU A 6 12.71 5.12 9.98
CA LEU A 6 12.60 4.65 11.37
C LEU A 6 12.40 3.14 11.35
N ALA A 7 13.02 2.46 12.30
CA ALA A 7 12.77 1.05 12.51
C ALA A 7 11.30 0.82 12.93
N VAL A 8 10.74 -0.31 12.54
CA VAL A 8 9.43 -0.77 13.01
C VAL A 8 9.68 -1.84 14.07
N ASP A 9 9.08 -1.68 15.25
CA ASP A 9 9.25 -2.60 16.37
C ASP A 9 8.67 -4.00 16.04
N GLU A 10 7.60 -4.05 15.25
CA GLU A 10 6.98 -5.28 14.81
C GLU A 10 7.25 -5.54 13.32
N GLN A 11 7.74 -6.72 13.00
CA GLN A 11 7.91 -7.16 11.62
C GLN A 11 6.55 -7.27 10.94
N GLN A 12 6.36 -6.57 9.84
CA GLN A 12 5.17 -6.68 9.01
C GLN A 12 5.49 -7.48 7.75
N ILE A 13 4.78 -8.59 7.58
CA ILE A 13 4.89 -9.41 6.38
C ILE A 13 4.03 -8.81 5.28
N HIS A 14 4.60 -8.63 4.12
CA HIS A 14 3.89 -8.14 2.96
C HIS A 14 3.64 -9.28 1.97
N TYR A 15 2.39 -9.40 1.55
CA TYR A 15 1.95 -10.33 0.53
C TYR A 15 1.37 -9.59 -0.68
N ARG A 16 1.33 -10.28 -1.80
CA ARG A 16 0.53 -9.91 -2.96
C ARG A 16 -0.36 -11.08 -3.37
N LEU A 17 -1.44 -10.81 -4.08
CA LEU A 17 -2.24 -11.88 -4.68
C LEU A 17 -1.43 -12.59 -5.78
N ARG A 18 -1.51 -13.91 -5.82
CA ARG A 18 -0.89 -14.72 -6.88
C ARG A 18 -1.58 -14.48 -8.21
N SER A 19 -2.90 -14.53 -8.20
CA SER A 19 -3.78 -14.20 -9.31
C SER A 19 -4.90 -13.31 -8.80
N HIS A 20 -4.91 -12.05 -9.20
CA HIS A 20 -5.93 -11.09 -8.78
C HIS A 20 -7.31 -11.52 -9.30
N ASP A 21 -7.42 -11.82 -10.59
CA ASP A 21 -8.68 -12.19 -11.23
C ASP A 21 -9.30 -13.45 -10.60
N GLU A 22 -8.50 -14.49 -10.43
CA GLU A 22 -8.95 -15.74 -9.83
C GLU A 22 -9.39 -15.55 -8.36
N PHE A 23 -8.58 -14.88 -7.56
CA PHE A 23 -8.92 -14.63 -6.16
C PHE A 23 -10.21 -13.83 -6.02
N LEU A 24 -10.35 -12.76 -6.81
CA LEU A 24 -11.51 -11.87 -6.74
C LEU A 24 -12.79 -12.58 -7.20
N LYS A 25 -12.73 -13.42 -8.22
CA LYS A 25 -13.86 -14.29 -8.63
C LYS A 25 -14.22 -15.30 -7.56
N ASN A 26 -13.23 -15.92 -6.94
CA ASN A 26 -13.45 -16.92 -5.88
C ASN A 26 -14.10 -16.32 -4.62
N ILE A 27 -13.84 -15.05 -4.31
CA ILE A 27 -14.54 -14.37 -3.23
C ILE A 27 -15.94 -13.87 -3.62
N GLY A 28 -16.33 -13.96 -4.89
CA GLY A 28 -17.67 -13.65 -5.37
C GLY A 28 -17.81 -12.32 -6.11
N LEU A 29 -16.71 -11.68 -6.52
CA LEU A 29 -16.78 -10.51 -7.39
C LEU A 29 -17.08 -10.93 -8.84
N SER A 30 -17.85 -10.09 -9.51
CA SER A 30 -18.17 -10.22 -10.95
C SER A 30 -18.21 -8.85 -11.60
N ASN A 31 -18.25 -8.80 -12.93
CA ASN A 31 -18.39 -7.58 -13.72
C ASN A 31 -17.29 -6.54 -13.43
N PHE A 32 -16.06 -7.00 -13.30
CA PHE A 32 -14.91 -6.12 -13.03
C PHE A 32 -13.76 -6.40 -14.00
N GLU A 33 -12.93 -5.39 -14.17
CA GLU A 33 -11.58 -5.49 -14.71
C GLU A 33 -10.59 -5.19 -13.57
N VAL A 34 -9.49 -5.95 -13.53
CA VAL A 34 -8.44 -5.75 -12.51
C VAL A 34 -7.13 -5.37 -13.16
N GLU A 35 -6.52 -4.31 -12.66
CA GLU A 35 -5.20 -3.83 -13.06
C GLU A 35 -4.25 -3.93 -11.85
N PRO A 36 -3.32 -4.91 -11.82
CA PRO A 36 -2.29 -4.97 -10.80
C PRO A 36 -1.44 -3.69 -10.83
N ARG A 37 -1.13 -3.18 -9.66
CA ARG A 37 -0.25 -2.03 -9.49
C ARG A 37 1.08 -2.48 -8.87
N MET A 38 1.71 -1.65 -8.07
CA MET A 38 3.01 -1.95 -7.50
C MET A 38 2.99 -3.30 -6.75
N THR A 39 3.23 -3.45 -5.56
CA THR A 39 3.48 -4.75 -4.95
C THR A 39 2.22 -5.43 -4.44
N ARG A 40 1.39 -4.70 -3.70
CA ARG A 40 0.21 -5.20 -2.99
C ARG A 40 -1.08 -4.59 -3.49
N ASP A 41 -0.94 -3.59 -4.34
CA ASP A 41 -2.02 -2.73 -4.77
C ASP A 41 -2.57 -3.19 -6.10
N PHE A 42 -3.86 -2.98 -6.29
CA PHE A 42 -4.52 -3.18 -7.58
C PHE A 42 -5.68 -2.20 -7.71
N LYS A 43 -6.04 -1.93 -8.96
CA LYS A 43 -7.18 -1.10 -9.30
C LYS A 43 -8.27 -1.98 -9.88
N LEU A 44 -9.51 -1.75 -9.48
CA LEU A 44 -10.69 -2.37 -10.04
C LEU A 44 -11.51 -1.32 -10.80
N THR A 45 -12.04 -1.71 -11.94
CA THR A 45 -13.05 -0.97 -12.68
C THR A 45 -14.25 -1.88 -12.85
N PHE A 46 -15.42 -1.47 -12.40
CA PHE A 46 -16.64 -2.25 -12.49
C PHE A 46 -17.48 -1.78 -13.67
N SER A 47 -18.23 -2.71 -14.29
CA SER A 47 -19.06 -2.40 -15.44
C SER A 47 -20.29 -1.59 -15.07
N ASP A 48 -20.71 -1.61 -13.80
CA ASP A 48 -21.91 -0.94 -13.31
C ASP A 48 -21.79 -0.60 -11.81
N GLN A 49 -22.59 0.37 -11.37
CA GLN A 49 -22.57 0.88 -9.99
C GLN A 49 -23.02 -0.17 -8.96
N GLN A 50 -23.89 -1.09 -9.32
CA GLN A 50 -24.35 -2.13 -8.39
C GLN A 50 -23.21 -3.12 -8.11
N SER A 51 -22.48 -3.53 -9.13
CA SER A 51 -21.29 -4.38 -9.00
C SER A 51 -20.19 -3.69 -8.20
N GLU A 52 -19.97 -2.38 -8.39
CA GLU A 52 -19.02 -1.61 -7.63
C GLU A 52 -19.40 -1.58 -6.13
N ASN A 53 -20.64 -1.21 -5.80
CA ASN A 53 -21.13 -1.15 -4.42
C ASN A 53 -21.03 -2.50 -3.71
N HIS A 54 -21.40 -3.59 -4.40
CA HIS A 54 -21.25 -4.96 -3.89
C HIS A 54 -19.79 -5.29 -3.65
N GLY A 55 -18.92 -5.04 -4.63
CA GLY A 55 -17.50 -5.32 -4.57
C GLY A 55 -16.80 -4.57 -3.43
N VAL A 56 -17.08 -3.27 -3.29
CA VAL A 56 -16.52 -2.45 -2.20
C VAL A 56 -16.96 -2.98 -0.84
N THR A 57 -18.25 -3.31 -0.69
CA THR A 57 -18.79 -3.86 0.57
C THR A 57 -18.12 -5.19 0.91
N LEU A 58 -18.01 -6.09 -0.05
CA LEU A 58 -17.37 -7.39 0.13
C LEU A 58 -15.90 -7.25 0.49
N LEU A 59 -15.11 -6.46 -0.25
CA LEU A 59 -13.69 -6.25 0.02
C LEU A 59 -13.44 -5.69 1.42
N ARG A 60 -14.27 -4.76 1.87
CA ARG A 60 -14.17 -4.17 3.22
C ARG A 60 -14.55 -5.13 4.34
N SER A 61 -15.35 -6.17 4.05
CA SER A 61 -15.83 -7.13 5.04
C SER A 61 -14.94 -8.35 5.19
N ILE A 62 -14.12 -8.67 4.20
CA ILE A 62 -13.32 -9.91 4.22
C ILE A 62 -12.23 -9.83 5.27
N GLU A 63 -12.25 -10.81 6.17
CA GLU A 63 -11.26 -10.95 7.23
C GLU A 63 -10.85 -12.42 7.40
N HIS A 64 -9.64 -12.62 7.92
CA HIS A 64 -9.14 -13.90 8.37
C HIS A 64 -8.48 -13.73 9.74
N ALA A 65 -8.83 -14.59 10.70
CA ALA A 65 -8.36 -14.52 12.08
C ALA A 65 -8.54 -13.13 12.72
N GLY A 66 -9.68 -12.45 12.45
CA GLY A 66 -10.00 -11.12 12.99
C GLY A 66 -9.23 -9.97 12.31
N ILE A 67 -8.48 -10.25 11.24
CA ILE A 67 -7.72 -9.24 10.50
C ILE A 67 -8.30 -9.09 9.10
N ARG A 68 -8.67 -7.86 8.74
CA ARG A 68 -9.12 -7.55 7.39
C ARG A 68 -8.01 -7.77 6.37
N LEU A 69 -8.35 -8.43 5.27
CA LEU A 69 -7.42 -8.62 4.16
C LEU A 69 -7.12 -7.30 3.45
N PHE A 70 -8.14 -6.46 3.30
CA PHE A 70 -8.06 -5.18 2.59
C PHE A 70 -8.54 -4.05 3.51
N LYS A 71 -7.64 -3.40 4.23
CA LYS A 71 -7.98 -2.23 5.07
C LYS A 71 -8.14 -0.97 4.25
N GLU A 72 -7.45 -0.90 3.11
CA GLU A 72 -7.46 0.24 2.21
C GLU A 72 -8.27 -0.13 0.96
N VAL A 73 -9.51 0.36 0.90
CA VAL A 73 -10.43 0.25 -0.24
C VAL A 73 -10.94 1.66 -0.52
N ASP A 74 -10.28 2.34 -1.46
CA ASP A 74 -10.49 3.73 -1.80
C ASP A 74 -11.27 3.86 -3.11
N VAL A 75 -12.49 4.39 -3.01
CA VAL A 75 -13.37 4.61 -4.16
C VAL A 75 -13.04 5.95 -4.80
N ARG A 76 -12.66 5.91 -6.05
CA ARG A 76 -12.35 7.09 -6.88
C ARG A 76 -13.30 7.12 -8.06
N SER A 77 -13.41 8.28 -8.71
CA SER A 77 -14.27 8.40 -9.88
C SER A 77 -13.95 7.31 -10.93
N GLY A 78 -14.89 6.36 -11.12
CA GLY A 78 -14.80 5.28 -12.09
C GLY A 78 -13.84 4.14 -11.73
N SER A 79 -13.31 4.06 -10.52
CA SER A 79 -12.44 2.96 -10.10
C SER A 79 -12.34 2.81 -8.60
N VAL A 80 -11.93 1.62 -8.15
CA VAL A 80 -11.66 1.30 -6.75
C VAL A 80 -10.20 0.89 -6.59
N PHE A 81 -9.45 1.60 -5.78
CA PHE A 81 -8.07 1.26 -5.46
C PHE A 81 -8.02 0.43 -4.19
N VAL A 82 -7.34 -0.71 -4.24
CA VAL A 82 -7.35 -1.70 -3.17
C VAL A 82 -5.92 -2.11 -2.82
N THR A 83 -5.63 -2.19 -1.52
CA THR A 83 -4.35 -2.69 -1.00
C THR A 83 -4.56 -3.95 -0.18
N LEU A 84 -3.83 -5.03 -0.50
CA LEU A 84 -3.75 -6.21 0.36
C LEU A 84 -2.90 -5.88 1.60
N THR A 85 -3.56 -5.78 2.75
CA THR A 85 -2.94 -5.32 4.01
C THR A 85 -2.76 -6.42 5.06
N TYR A 86 -3.17 -7.66 4.75
CA TYR A 86 -2.94 -8.80 5.64
C TYR A 86 -1.44 -9.01 5.86
N ASN A 87 -1.01 -9.07 7.12
CA ASN A 87 0.40 -9.02 7.49
C ASN A 87 0.86 -10.11 8.48
N ASN A 88 -0.01 -11.07 8.81
CA ASN A 88 0.38 -12.21 9.64
C ASN A 88 1.06 -13.30 8.83
N LEU A 89 1.91 -14.09 9.50
CA LEU A 89 2.51 -15.27 8.89
C LEU A 89 1.41 -16.26 8.49
N LEU A 90 1.47 -16.73 7.25
CA LEU A 90 0.53 -17.71 6.70
C LEU A 90 1.10 -19.12 6.78
N ASN A 91 0.23 -20.06 7.05
CA ASN A 91 0.51 -21.50 7.04
C ASN A 91 -0.55 -22.27 6.23
N GLU A 92 -0.33 -23.55 6.02
CA GLU A 92 -1.21 -24.39 5.19
C GLU A 92 -2.65 -24.49 5.71
N LYS A 93 -2.88 -24.23 7.00
CA LYS A 93 -4.21 -24.31 7.64
C LYS A 93 -5.00 -23.01 7.53
N ASP A 94 -4.39 -21.94 7.04
CA ASP A 94 -5.05 -20.66 6.89
C ASP A 94 -5.98 -20.67 5.68
N ILE A 95 -7.25 -20.94 5.97
CA ILE A 95 -8.33 -21.05 4.99
C ILE A 95 -9.32 -19.91 5.19
N LEU A 96 -9.49 -19.11 4.17
CA LEU A 96 -10.54 -18.11 4.09
C LEU A 96 -11.85 -18.78 3.68
N LYS A 97 -12.88 -18.58 4.47
CA LYS A 97 -14.23 -19.03 4.12
C LYS A 97 -15.07 -17.81 3.72
N VAL A 98 -15.50 -17.77 2.48
CA VAL A 98 -16.31 -16.67 1.93
C VAL A 98 -17.28 -17.22 0.87
N ASN A 99 -18.55 -16.82 0.92
CA ASN A 99 -19.59 -17.25 -0.04
C ASN A 99 -19.61 -18.77 -0.33
N ASN A 100 -19.49 -19.60 0.71
CA ASN A 100 -19.38 -21.08 0.62
C ASN A 100 -18.13 -21.59 -0.11
N GLN A 101 -17.18 -20.73 -0.44
CA GLN A 101 -15.88 -21.11 -0.99
C GLN A 101 -14.85 -21.23 0.14
N LEU A 102 -13.92 -22.16 -0.02
CA LEU A 102 -12.76 -22.35 0.86
C LEU A 102 -11.50 -22.01 0.06
N ILE A 103 -10.82 -20.95 0.44
CA ILE A 103 -9.62 -20.45 -0.25
C ILE A 103 -8.42 -20.60 0.68
N GLY A 104 -7.46 -21.43 0.32
CA GLY A 104 -6.18 -21.54 1.03
C GLY A 104 -5.37 -20.26 0.84
N LEU A 105 -5.16 -19.51 1.90
CA LEU A 105 -4.48 -18.21 1.82
C LEU A 105 -3.01 -18.35 1.41
N GLN A 106 -2.32 -19.40 1.87
CA GLN A 106 -0.94 -19.66 1.47
C GLN A 106 -0.80 -19.93 -0.04
N ALA A 107 -1.79 -20.57 -0.65
CA ALA A 107 -1.81 -20.81 -2.09
C ALA A 107 -2.20 -19.54 -2.89
N ALA A 108 -3.10 -18.73 -2.34
CA ALA A 108 -3.61 -17.52 -2.99
C ALA A 108 -2.65 -16.33 -2.90
N PHE A 109 -1.79 -16.30 -1.87
CA PHE A 109 -0.88 -15.18 -1.62
C PHE A 109 0.56 -15.56 -1.96
N VAL A 110 1.34 -14.57 -2.34
CA VAL A 110 2.79 -14.68 -2.56
C VAL A 110 3.48 -13.76 -1.58
N PHE A 111 4.45 -14.29 -0.85
CA PHE A 111 5.33 -13.48 -0.01
C PHE A 111 6.11 -12.49 -0.87
N VAL A 112 6.21 -11.27 -0.40
CA VAL A 112 6.93 -10.19 -1.08
C VAL A 112 8.13 -9.75 -0.27
N ALA A 113 7.90 -9.35 0.97
CA ALA A 113 8.94 -8.78 1.82
C ALA A 113 8.54 -8.78 3.30
N ILE A 114 9.52 -8.64 4.16
CA ILE A 114 9.33 -8.23 5.55
C ILE A 114 9.66 -6.74 5.63
N LYS A 115 8.69 -5.95 6.06
CA LYS A 115 8.89 -4.53 6.32
C LYS A 115 9.43 -4.37 7.74
N ASN A 116 10.64 -3.87 7.86
CA ASN A 116 11.32 -3.57 9.13
C ASN A 116 11.58 -2.09 9.35
N GLY A 117 11.07 -1.24 8.46
CA GLY A 117 11.18 0.21 8.57
C GLY A 117 10.04 0.93 7.85
N HIS A 118 9.81 2.18 8.21
CA HIS A 118 8.91 3.09 7.51
C HIS A 118 9.61 4.42 7.24
N HIS A 119 9.12 5.13 6.24
CA HIS A 119 9.63 6.48 5.95
C HIS A 119 9.21 7.43 7.06
N ASP A 120 10.18 8.21 7.54
CA ASP A 120 9.93 9.36 8.41
C ASP A 120 9.74 10.61 7.53
N THR A 121 8.91 11.52 7.99
CA THR A 121 8.74 12.84 7.38
C THR A 121 9.97 13.74 7.59
N ASN A 122 10.83 13.40 8.53
CA ASN A 122 12.08 14.09 8.77
C ASN A 122 13.20 13.43 7.95
N GLY A 123 13.93 14.23 7.23
CA GLY A 123 15.13 13.83 6.51
C GLY A 123 16.33 14.62 7.01
N TYR A 124 17.50 14.22 6.54
CA TYR A 124 18.76 14.92 6.82
C TYR A 124 19.36 15.40 5.52
N GLY A 125 19.79 16.64 5.49
CA GLY A 125 20.54 17.24 4.39
C GLY A 125 21.91 17.69 4.86
N PHE A 126 22.89 17.59 3.98
CA PHE A 126 24.21 18.17 4.17
C PHE A 126 24.49 19.09 2.98
N LEU A 127 24.92 20.31 3.25
CA LEU A 127 25.31 21.31 2.25
C LEU A 127 26.77 21.65 2.46
N ASP A 128 27.56 21.64 1.42
CA ASP A 128 28.98 22.02 1.41
C ASP A 128 29.20 23.49 1.02
N PHE A 129 28.11 24.26 0.99
CA PHE A 129 28.12 25.70 0.71
C PHE A 129 27.23 26.46 1.71
N GLU A 130 27.44 27.75 1.87
CA GLU A 130 26.59 28.59 2.72
C GLU A 130 25.21 28.77 2.10
N PRO A 131 24.14 28.26 2.74
CA PRO A 131 22.80 28.43 2.22
C PRO A 131 22.29 29.86 2.39
N LYS A 132 21.50 30.35 1.45
CA LYS A 132 20.92 31.69 1.53
C LYS A 132 19.56 31.72 2.23
N VAL A 133 18.81 30.62 2.14
CA VAL A 133 17.43 30.51 2.62
C VAL A 133 17.32 29.51 3.77
N LEU A 134 18.09 28.43 3.73
CA LEU A 134 18.11 27.43 4.80
C LEU A 134 18.94 27.91 5.98
N GLN A 135 18.43 27.73 7.17
CA GLN A 135 19.19 27.97 8.38
C GLN A 135 20.05 26.75 8.71
N CYS A 136 21.34 26.96 8.91
CA CYS A 136 22.24 25.90 9.37
C CYS A 136 21.99 25.58 10.85
N GLY A 137 22.10 24.31 11.23
CA GLY A 137 21.91 23.80 12.59
C GLY A 137 20.74 22.84 12.73
N ASP A 138 20.27 22.62 13.93
CA ASP A 138 19.21 21.65 14.26
C ASP A 138 17.79 22.12 13.91
N ALA A 139 17.64 23.23 13.21
CA ALA A 139 16.34 23.78 12.84
C ALA A 139 15.66 22.93 11.77
N ARG A 140 14.47 22.39 12.07
CA ARG A 140 13.65 21.69 11.09
C ARG A 140 13.08 22.66 10.07
N GLN A 141 13.29 22.36 8.78
CA GLN A 141 12.82 23.19 7.68
C GLN A 141 12.07 22.37 6.66
N HIS A 142 11.15 23.00 5.94
CA HIS A 142 10.36 22.32 4.92
C HIS A 142 11.23 22.04 3.69
N VAL A 143 11.14 20.81 3.14
CA VAL A 143 11.93 20.33 1.99
C VAL A 143 11.86 21.22 0.74
N LYS A 144 10.78 22.01 0.59
CA LYS A 144 10.63 22.98 -0.54
C LYS A 144 11.77 24.01 -0.59
N TYR A 145 12.40 24.32 0.55
CA TYR A 145 13.51 25.29 0.57
C TYR A 145 14.80 24.72 -0.01
N ILE A 146 14.98 23.38 0.01
CA ILE A 146 16.12 22.70 -0.61
C ILE A 146 16.13 22.95 -2.12
N GLY A 147 14.97 22.82 -2.76
CA GLY A 147 14.83 23.09 -4.21
C GLY A 147 15.22 24.54 -4.58
N LYS A 148 14.82 25.48 -3.72
CA LYS A 148 15.18 26.89 -3.94
C LYS A 148 16.69 27.12 -3.81
N GLU A 149 17.34 26.56 -2.79
CA GLU A 149 18.80 26.66 -2.62
C GLU A 149 19.55 26.08 -3.81
N ILE A 150 19.12 24.94 -4.33
CA ILE A 150 19.72 24.31 -5.52
C ILE A 150 19.59 25.25 -6.71
N ILE A 151 18.41 25.79 -6.98
CA ILE A 151 18.17 26.72 -8.08
C ILE A 151 19.06 27.97 -7.93
N ASP A 152 19.06 28.61 -6.76
CA ASP A 152 19.84 29.82 -6.48
C ASP A 152 21.35 29.60 -6.56
N TYR A 153 21.81 28.34 -6.37
CA TYR A 153 23.21 27.97 -6.54
C TYR A 153 23.63 27.88 -8.00
N PHE A 154 22.78 27.30 -8.87
CA PHE A 154 23.11 27.07 -10.28
C PHE A 154 22.69 28.20 -11.25
N VAL A 155 21.86 29.13 -10.82
CA VAL A 155 21.36 30.25 -11.65
C VAL A 155 22.12 31.55 -11.34
N LYS A 156 23.40 31.46 -11.01
CA LYS A 156 24.26 32.62 -10.84
C LYS A 156 24.81 33.11 -12.17
#